data_2cf8a5a7311687930ce71184e4483ef1
#
_entry.id   2cf8a5a7311687930ce71184e4483ef1
#
_cell.length_a   1.000
_cell.length_b   1.000
_cell.length_c   1.000
_cell.angle_alpha   90.00
_cell.angle_beta   90.00
_cell.angle_gamma   90.00
#
_symmetry.space_group_name_H-M   'P 1'
#
loop_
_entity.id
_entity.type
_entity.pdbx_description
1 polymer ?
#
loop_
_entity_poly.entity_id
_entity_poly.type
_entity_poly.pdbx_seq_one_letter_code
_entity_poly.pdbx_strand_id
1 'polypeptide(L)' 'LVDLHTLAGQASEQEVAVTAARRALELSQQQYEKGAVSFLDVLDAERTLLQDERVSAQLLGARMQVTVQLIKALGGKWNS' A
#
# COMPACT_ATOMS: atom_id res chain seq x y z
N LEU A 1 -3.25 3.87 21.08
CA LEU A 1 -2.69 2.53 20.93
C LEU A 1 -3.06 1.98 19.56
N VAL A 2 -2.07 1.81 18.71
CA VAL A 2 -2.29 1.22 17.40
C VAL A 2 -2.23 -0.30 17.57
N ASP A 3 -3.34 -0.96 17.33
CA ASP A 3 -3.38 -2.42 17.40
C ASP A 3 -3.38 -3.03 15.99
N LEU A 4 -3.21 -4.35 15.93
CA LEU A 4 -3.16 -5.07 14.67
C LEU A 4 -4.47 -4.98 13.89
N HIS A 5 -5.59 -4.87 14.59
CA HIS A 5 -6.90 -4.75 13.96
C HIS A 5 -7.02 -3.45 13.17
N THR A 6 -6.60 -2.34 13.76
CA THR A 6 -6.61 -1.03 13.09
C THR A 6 -5.65 -1.02 11.90
N LEU A 7 -4.43 -1.54 12.08
CA LEU A 7 -3.45 -1.62 10.99
C LEU A 7 -3.94 -2.52 9.86
N ALA A 8 -4.59 -3.64 10.19
CA ALA A 8 -5.15 -4.53 9.18
C ALA A 8 -6.24 -3.83 8.37
N GLY A 9 -7.10 -3.03 9.02
CA GLY A 9 -8.12 -2.25 8.34
C GLY A 9 -7.52 -1.22 7.39
N GLN A 10 -6.50 -0.49 7.84
CA GLN A 10 -5.80 0.48 7.02
C GLN A 10 -5.11 -0.18 5.84
N ALA A 11 -4.48 -1.33 6.04
CA ALA A 11 -3.82 -2.06 4.96
C ALA A 11 -4.83 -2.55 3.92
N SER A 12 -6.01 -3.00 4.34
CA SER A 12 -7.06 -3.44 3.44
C SER A 12 -7.57 -2.29 2.58
N GLU A 13 -7.81 -1.12 3.18
CA GLU A 13 -8.22 0.08 2.45
C GLU A 13 -7.15 0.51 1.47
N GLN A 14 -5.89 0.41 1.87
CA GLN A 14 -4.77 0.81 1.01
C GLN A 14 -4.61 -0.15 -0.17
N GLU A 15 -4.88 -1.44 0.00
CA GLU A 15 -4.87 -2.39 -1.11
C GLU A 15 -5.93 -2.06 -2.15
N VAL A 16 -7.11 -1.62 -1.71
CA VAL A 16 -8.15 -1.15 -2.62
C VAL A 16 -7.67 0.07 -3.41
N ALA A 17 -7.01 1.01 -2.73
CA ALA A 17 -6.47 2.20 -3.39
C ALA A 17 -5.40 1.84 -4.42
N VAL A 18 -4.50 0.90 -4.09
CA VAL A 18 -3.46 0.44 -5.02
C VAL A 18 -4.08 -0.22 -6.25
N THR A 19 -5.09 -1.07 -6.04
CA THR A 19 -5.78 -1.74 -7.15
C THR A 19 -6.46 -0.73 -8.07
N ALA A 20 -7.13 0.28 -7.49
CA ALA A 20 -7.77 1.33 -8.26
C ALA A 20 -6.75 2.17 -9.03
N ALA A 21 -5.62 2.49 -8.41
CA ALA A 21 -4.54 3.26 -9.04
C ALA A 21 -3.92 2.48 -10.20
N ARG A 22 -3.77 1.17 -10.05
CA ARG A 22 -3.24 0.31 -11.12
C ARG A 22 -4.18 0.28 -12.31
N ARG A 23 -5.48 0.17 -12.07
CA ARG A 23 -6.49 0.25 -13.13
C ARG A 23 -6.49 1.58 -13.83
N ALA A 24 -6.37 2.67 -13.05
CA ALA A 24 -6.30 4.01 -13.63
C ALA A 24 -5.09 4.15 -14.55
N LEU A 25 -3.96 3.59 -14.16
CA LEU A 25 -2.76 3.59 -15.00
C LEU A 25 -2.98 2.82 -16.30
N GLU A 26 -3.53 1.61 -16.21
CA GLU A 26 -3.82 0.80 -17.40
C GLU A 26 -4.76 1.53 -18.36
N LEU A 27 -5.80 2.16 -17.82
CA LEU A 27 -6.75 2.92 -18.63
C LEU A 27 -6.07 4.12 -19.29
N SER A 28 -5.25 4.85 -18.53
CA SER A 28 -4.50 6.00 -19.09
C SER A 28 -3.58 5.56 -20.21
N GLN A 29 -2.91 4.42 -20.08
CA GLN A 29 -2.03 3.88 -21.11
C GLN A 29 -2.81 3.55 -22.38
N GLN A 30 -3.98 2.91 -22.24
CA GLN A 30 -4.84 2.58 -23.36
C GLN A 30 -5.35 3.84 -24.07
N GLN A 31 -5.76 4.84 -23.29
CA GLN A 31 -6.24 6.11 -23.83
C GLN A 31 -5.12 6.88 -24.53
N TYR A 32 -3.91 6.82 -23.99
CA TYR A 32 -2.75 7.44 -24.60
C TYR A 32 -2.44 6.80 -25.97
N GLU A 33 -2.48 5.47 -26.04
CA GLU A 33 -2.27 4.76 -27.31
C GLU A 33 -3.29 5.14 -28.37
N LYS A 34 -4.51 5.46 -27.95
CA LYS A 34 -5.58 5.90 -28.84
C LYS A 34 -5.54 7.41 -29.13
N GLY A 35 -4.61 8.12 -28.50
CA GLY A 35 -4.50 9.57 -28.65
C GLY A 35 -5.52 10.38 -27.88
N ALA A 36 -6.24 9.76 -26.94
CA ALA A 36 -7.31 10.43 -26.21
C ALA A 36 -6.79 11.28 -25.04
N VAL A 37 -5.63 10.95 -24.48
CA VAL A 37 -5.01 11.69 -23.38
C VAL A 37 -3.54 11.93 -23.68
N SER A 38 -2.94 12.90 -22.97
CA SER A 38 -1.52 13.18 -23.11
C SER A 38 -0.67 12.19 -22.30
N PHE A 39 0.61 12.12 -22.61
CA PHE A 39 1.54 11.30 -21.84
C PHE A 39 1.67 11.77 -20.39
N LEU A 40 1.42 13.07 -20.13
CA LEU A 40 1.41 13.60 -18.77
C LEU A 40 0.37 12.90 -17.90
N ASP A 41 -0.78 12.55 -18.45
CA ASP A 41 -1.81 11.83 -17.72
C ASP A 41 -1.32 10.44 -17.31
N VAL A 42 -0.56 9.77 -18.18
CA VAL A 42 0.05 8.48 -17.85
C VAL A 42 1.08 8.64 -16.74
N LEU A 43 1.92 9.67 -16.81
CA LEU A 43 2.91 9.94 -15.77
C LEU A 43 2.27 10.25 -14.42
N ASP A 44 1.17 11.01 -14.41
CA ASP A 44 0.43 11.30 -13.19
C ASP A 44 -0.16 10.03 -12.57
N ALA A 45 -0.71 9.15 -13.40
CA ALA A 45 -1.24 7.88 -12.94
C ALA A 45 -0.14 6.97 -12.38
N GLU A 46 1.04 6.94 -13.02
CA GLU A 46 2.20 6.21 -12.49
C GLU A 46 2.64 6.75 -11.14
N ARG A 47 2.67 8.07 -10.99
CA ARG A 47 3.05 8.71 -9.73
C ARG A 47 2.09 8.35 -8.61
N THR A 48 0.80 8.38 -8.89
CA THR A 48 -0.23 8.01 -7.91
C THR A 48 -0.07 6.56 -7.48
N LEU A 49 0.14 5.66 -8.43
CA LEU A 49 0.34 4.24 -8.12
C LEU A 49 1.58 4.03 -7.23
N LEU A 50 2.69 4.68 -7.56
CA LEU A 50 3.91 4.56 -6.79
C LEU A 50 3.73 5.09 -5.36
N GLN A 51 3.02 6.20 -5.19
CA GLN A 51 2.71 6.74 -3.86
C GLN A 51 1.86 5.76 -3.06
N ASP A 52 0.83 5.20 -3.68
CA ASP A 52 -0.06 4.25 -3.02
C ASP A 52 0.67 2.96 -2.65
N GLU A 53 1.54 2.47 -3.52
CA GLU A 53 2.38 1.31 -3.23
C GLU A 53 3.35 1.59 -2.07
N ARG A 54 3.89 2.79 -2.01
CA ARG A 54 4.78 3.19 -0.92
C ARG A 54 4.05 3.19 0.41
N VAL A 55 2.84 3.74 0.45
CA VAL A 55 2.03 3.74 1.67
C VAL A 55 1.67 2.31 2.06
N SER A 56 1.32 1.47 1.09
CA SER A 56 1.04 0.06 1.33
C SER A 56 2.23 -0.66 1.97
N ALA A 57 3.45 -0.41 1.46
CA ALA A 57 4.67 -0.98 2.01
C ALA A 57 4.94 -0.50 3.43
N GLN A 58 4.69 0.78 3.71
CA GLN A 58 4.84 1.35 5.05
C GLN A 58 3.88 0.71 6.05
N LEU A 59 2.63 0.50 5.65
CA LEU A 59 1.64 -0.15 6.50
C LEU A 59 2.01 -1.60 6.79
N LEU A 60 2.49 -2.31 5.78
CA LEU A 60 2.96 -3.67 5.96
C LEU A 60 4.14 -3.73 6.93
N GLY A 61 5.10 -2.81 6.77
CA GLY A 61 6.24 -2.70 7.68
C GLY A 61 5.81 -2.43 9.11
N ALA A 62 4.83 -1.55 9.31
CA ALA A 62 4.29 -1.26 10.65
C ALA A 62 3.65 -2.49 11.27
N ARG A 63 2.88 -3.26 10.49
CA ARG A 63 2.26 -4.50 10.98
C ARG A 63 3.31 -5.52 11.40
N MET A 64 4.34 -5.70 10.58
CA MET A 64 5.43 -6.61 10.88
C MET A 64 6.19 -6.20 12.14
N GLN A 65 6.41 -4.91 12.32
CA GLN A 65 7.09 -4.37 13.49
C GLN A 65 6.31 -4.66 14.77
N VAL A 66 4.99 -4.44 14.75
CA VAL A 66 4.13 -4.74 15.90
C VAL A 66 4.15 -6.23 16.21
N THR A 67 4.09 -7.08 15.19
CA THR A 67 4.14 -8.52 15.35
C THR A 67 5.46 -8.98 15.98
N VAL A 68 6.58 -8.44 15.52
CA VAL A 68 7.89 -8.75 16.06
C VAL A 68 8.01 -8.33 17.54
N GLN A 69 7.48 -7.15 17.87
CA GLN A 69 7.48 -6.69 19.25
C GLN A 69 6.67 -7.60 20.16
N LEU A 70 5.54 -8.07 19.69
CA LEU A 70 4.71 -9.02 20.43
C LEU A 70 5.45 -10.35 20.67
N ILE A 71 6.09 -10.86 19.64
CA ILE A 71 6.88 -12.10 19.75
C ILE A 71 8.02 -11.94 20.74
N LYS A 72 8.73 -10.82 20.73
CA LYS A 72 9.81 -10.54 21.65
C LYS A 72 9.31 -10.47 23.09
N ALA A 73 8.15 -9.84 23.31
CA ALA A 73 7.56 -9.76 24.65
C ALA A 73 7.19 -11.13 25.18
N LEU A 74 6.62 -11.99 24.33
CA LEU A 74 6.27 -13.36 24.71
C LEU A 74 7.53 -14.20 24.93
N GLY A 75 8.53 -14.06 24.07
CA GLY A 75 9.80 -14.76 24.20
C GLY A 75 10.54 -14.37 25.47
N GLY A 76 10.48 -13.09 25.85
CA GLY A 76 11.07 -12.63 27.10
C GLY A 76 10.42 -13.29 28.32
N LYS A 77 9.13 -13.53 28.28
CA LYS A 77 8.43 -14.27 29.35
C LYS A 77 8.84 -15.73 29.42
N TRP A 78 9.08 -16.34 28.27
CA TRP A 78 9.43 -17.75 28.20
C TRP A 78 10.84 -18.03 28.72
N ASN A 79 11.73 -17.05 28.65
CA ASN A 79 13.13 -17.20 29.01
C ASN A 79 13.48 -16.65 30.38
N SER A 80 12.54 -16.21 31.13
CA SER A 80 12.79 -15.69 32.48
C SER A 80 12.63 -16.73 33.63
#